data_786180fc25c5364b98e9273db926f9f4
#
_entry.id   786180fc25c5364b98e9273db926f9f4
#
_cell.length_a   1.000
_cell.length_b   1.000
_cell.length_c   1.000
_cell.angle_alpha   90.00
_cell.angle_beta   90.00
_cell.angle_gamma   90.00
#
_symmetry.space_group_name_H-M   'P 1'
#
loop_
_entity.id
_entity.type
_entity.pdbx_description
1 polymer ?
#
loop_
_entity_poly.entity_id
_entity_poly.type
_entity_poly.pdbx_seq_one_letter_code
_entity_poly.pdbx_strand_id
1 'polypeptide(L)'
;MIIYNNNDLKKAFHQKESTIFIKDETIGNTFLLAGKIQEGHLPIIILKRLEGNRVCNVSVGERTIIPVTKEMVPDLLALWETLESGRIEIDIEDVVGRKFNLYYWN
;
A
#
# COMPACT_ATOMS: atom_id res chain seq x y z
N MET A 1 14.88 4.25 4.04
CA MET A 1 15.01 4.60 2.60
C MET A 1 13.88 5.51 2.19
N ILE A 2 14.15 6.51 1.38
CA ILE A 2 13.12 7.42 0.88
C ILE A 2 12.70 6.96 -0.52
N ILE A 3 11.38 6.87 -0.75
CA ILE A 3 10.80 6.37 -1.98
C ILE A 3 10.14 7.51 -2.75
N TYR A 4 10.66 7.82 -3.93
CA TYR A 4 10.12 8.85 -4.80
C TYR A 4 9.39 8.28 -6.02
N ASN A 5 9.65 7.02 -6.37
CA ASN A 5 9.09 6.39 -7.56
C ASN A 5 9.10 4.86 -7.42
N ASN A 6 8.56 4.17 -8.42
CA ASN A 6 8.47 2.71 -8.40
C ASN A 6 9.84 2.02 -8.45
N ASN A 7 10.85 2.63 -9.07
CA ASN A 7 12.19 2.05 -9.09
C ASN A 7 12.81 2.02 -7.69
N ASP A 8 12.61 3.10 -6.91
CA ASP A 8 13.04 3.14 -5.52
C ASP A 8 12.37 2.05 -4.70
N LEU A 9 11.08 1.82 -4.96
CA LEU A 9 10.32 0.80 -4.26
C LEU A 9 10.86 -0.61 -4.56
N LYS A 10 11.16 -0.90 -5.83
CA LYS A 10 11.77 -2.16 -6.22
C LYS A 10 13.11 -2.39 -5.53
N LYS A 11 13.93 -1.33 -5.45
CA LYS A 11 15.21 -1.38 -4.73
C LYS A 11 15.00 -1.68 -3.25
N ALA A 12 14.02 -1.02 -2.62
CA ALA A 12 13.73 -1.24 -1.21
C ALA A 12 13.37 -2.70 -0.94
N PHE A 13 12.53 -3.31 -1.75
CA PHE A 13 12.19 -4.73 -1.62
C PHE A 13 13.38 -5.64 -1.89
N HIS A 14 14.15 -5.36 -2.92
CA HIS A 14 15.33 -6.15 -3.26
C HIS A 14 16.38 -6.13 -2.16
N GLN A 15 16.60 -4.96 -1.56
CA GLN A 15 17.56 -4.76 -0.47
C GLN A 15 16.98 -5.14 0.90
N LYS A 16 15.73 -5.53 0.97
CA LYS A 16 15.01 -5.86 2.21
C LYS A 16 15.08 -4.73 3.23
N GLU A 17 14.80 -3.51 2.78
CA GLU A 17 14.73 -2.36 3.67
C GLU A 17 13.64 -2.55 4.72
N SER A 18 14.00 -2.29 5.98
CA SER A 18 13.06 -2.48 7.09
C SER A 18 12.15 -1.28 7.32
N THR A 19 12.55 -0.10 6.88
CA THR A 19 11.76 1.13 7.04
C THR A 19 11.86 1.95 5.77
N ILE A 20 10.69 2.40 5.29
CA ILE A 20 10.60 3.26 4.12
C ILE A 20 9.75 4.48 4.40
N PHE A 21 10.11 5.61 3.76
CA PHE A 21 9.34 6.85 3.74
C PHE A 21 8.92 7.10 2.30
N ILE A 22 7.63 7.14 2.04
CA ILE A 22 7.14 7.31 0.67
C ILE A 22 6.76 8.77 0.44
N LYS A 23 7.44 9.42 -0.49
CA LYS A 23 7.22 10.84 -0.82
C LYS A 23 6.24 11.02 -1.97
N ASP A 24 6.06 10.02 -2.80
CA ASP A 24 5.06 10.05 -3.86
C ASP A 24 3.67 9.77 -3.27
N GLU A 25 2.72 10.67 -3.52
CA GLU A 25 1.37 10.57 -2.96
C GLU A 25 0.63 9.32 -3.45
N THR A 26 0.72 9.02 -4.73
CA THR A 26 0.03 7.87 -5.32
C THR A 26 0.56 6.56 -4.75
N ILE A 27 1.86 6.39 -4.70
CA ILE A 27 2.51 5.21 -4.13
C ILE A 27 2.19 5.12 -2.64
N GLY A 28 2.27 6.25 -1.93
CA GLY A 28 1.96 6.30 -0.51
C GLY A 28 0.54 5.87 -0.19
N ASN A 29 -0.44 6.34 -0.95
CA ASN A 29 -1.84 5.97 -0.79
C ASN A 29 -2.05 4.48 -1.07
N THR A 30 -1.40 3.95 -2.10
CA THR A 30 -1.46 2.52 -2.43
C THR A 30 -0.91 1.67 -1.29
N PHE A 31 0.18 2.09 -0.66
CA PHE A 31 0.75 1.42 0.50
C PHE A 31 -0.15 1.47 1.73
N LEU A 32 -0.78 2.61 1.99
CA LEU A 32 -1.73 2.73 3.10
C LEU A 32 -2.90 1.76 2.91
N LEU A 33 -3.44 1.68 1.69
CA LEU A 33 -4.51 0.75 1.36
C LEU A 33 -4.07 -0.70 1.48
N ALA A 34 -2.87 -1.03 1.00
CA ALA A 34 -2.32 -2.38 1.12
C ALA A 34 -2.15 -2.80 2.58
N GLY A 35 -1.69 -1.89 3.43
CA GLY A 35 -1.60 -2.12 4.88
C GLY A 35 -2.96 -2.42 5.49
N LYS A 36 -4.01 -1.70 5.08
CA LYS A 36 -5.38 -1.95 5.54
C LYS A 36 -5.91 -3.31 5.08
N ILE A 37 -5.57 -3.72 3.87
CA ILE A 37 -5.94 -5.05 3.37
C ILE A 37 -5.27 -6.14 4.23
N GLN A 38 -3.99 -6.00 4.54
CA GLN A 38 -3.25 -6.95 5.36
C GLN A 38 -3.81 -7.02 6.79
N GLU A 39 -4.29 -5.90 7.32
CA GLU A 39 -4.96 -5.88 8.63
C GLU A 39 -6.36 -6.51 8.59
N GLY A 40 -6.87 -6.87 7.43
CA GLY A 40 -8.21 -7.44 7.28
C GLY A 40 -9.34 -6.43 7.26
N HIS A 41 -9.03 -5.13 7.18
CA HIS A 41 -10.04 -4.07 7.18
C HIS A 41 -10.69 -3.84 5.82
N LEU A 42 -10.09 -4.33 4.74
CA LEU A 42 -10.63 -4.18 3.39
C LEU A 42 -10.36 -5.44 2.58
N PRO A 43 -11.36 -6.29 2.36
CA PRO A 43 -11.18 -7.50 1.55
C PRO A 43 -10.77 -7.17 0.11
N ILE A 44 -9.74 -7.83 -0.38
CA ILE A 44 -9.20 -7.59 -1.72
C ILE A 44 -10.24 -7.83 -2.82
N ILE A 45 -11.20 -8.72 -2.58
CA ILE A 45 -12.26 -9.00 -3.56
C ILE A 45 -13.14 -7.77 -3.83
N ILE A 46 -13.31 -6.89 -2.83
CA ILE A 46 -14.06 -5.65 -3.00
C ILE A 46 -13.34 -4.74 -3.98
N LEU A 47 -12.01 -4.70 -3.91
CA LEU A 47 -11.20 -3.90 -4.82
C LEU A 47 -11.37 -4.35 -6.27
N LYS A 48 -11.47 -5.66 -6.51
CA LYS A 48 -11.73 -6.20 -7.85
C LYS A 48 -13.10 -5.77 -8.38
N ARG A 49 -14.10 -5.64 -7.50
CA ARG A 49 -15.45 -5.19 -7.88
C ARG A 49 -15.51 -3.69 -8.15
N LEU A 50 -14.57 -2.91 -7.60
CA LEU A 50 -14.49 -1.47 -7.84
C LEU A 50 -13.99 -1.13 -9.26
N GLU A 51 -13.56 -2.12 -10.04
CA GLU A 51 -13.28 -1.95 -11.47
C GLU A 51 -14.51 -1.46 -12.24
N GLY A 52 -15.73 -1.51 -11.62
CA GLY A 52 -17.02 -1.04 -12.21
C GLY A 52 -17.11 0.45 -12.06
N ASN A 53 -16.88 1.42 -11.73
CA ASN A 53 -17.18 2.88 -11.72
C ASN A 53 -17.59 3.47 -10.37
N ARG A 54 -17.41 2.76 -9.27
CA ARG A 54 -17.72 3.31 -7.95
C ARG A 54 -16.46 3.79 -7.25
N VAL A 55 -16.57 4.94 -6.59
CA VAL A 55 -15.54 5.45 -5.70
C VAL A 55 -15.90 5.01 -4.29
N CYS A 56 -14.92 4.45 -3.60
CA CYS A 56 -15.07 4.05 -2.21
C CYS A 56 -14.03 4.82 -1.38
N ASN A 57 -14.47 5.38 -0.26
CA ASN A 57 -13.58 6.09 0.65
C ASN A 57 -13.13 5.16 1.77
N VAL A 58 -11.84 5.05 1.97
CA VAL A 58 -11.25 4.23 3.03
C VAL A 58 -10.58 5.12 4.07
N SER A 59 -11.05 5.01 5.31
CA SER A 59 -10.43 5.73 6.42
C SER A 59 -9.16 5.02 6.87
N VAL A 60 -8.06 5.76 6.94
CA VAL A 60 -6.78 5.25 7.43
C VAL A 60 -6.35 6.15 8.59
N GLY A 61 -6.28 5.58 9.78
CA GLY A 61 -6.07 6.37 10.99
C GLY A 61 -7.29 7.23 11.31
N GLU A 62 -7.12 8.27 12.10
CA GLU A 62 -8.24 9.10 12.60
C GLU A 62 -8.67 10.19 11.63
N ARG A 63 -7.79 10.65 10.72
CA ARG A 63 -8.03 11.86 9.93
C ARG A 63 -7.72 11.73 8.44
N THR A 64 -7.29 10.58 8.00
CA THR A 64 -6.92 10.38 6.60
C THR A 64 -7.96 9.53 5.91
N ILE A 65 -8.53 10.06 4.83
CA ILE A 65 -9.48 9.36 3.98
C ILE A 65 -8.87 9.24 2.60
N ILE A 66 -8.79 8.03 2.09
CA ILE A 66 -8.25 7.75 0.76
C ILE A 66 -9.39 7.35 -0.15
N PRO A 67 -9.67 8.13 -1.21
CA PRO A 67 -10.63 7.70 -2.22
C PRO A 67 -10.01 6.59 -3.07
N VAL A 68 -10.66 5.45 -3.09
CA VAL A 68 -10.25 4.32 -3.92
C VAL A 68 -11.00 4.41 -5.23
N THR A 69 -10.28 4.65 -6.31
CA THR A 69 -10.84 4.73 -7.66
C THR A 69 -10.48 3.48 -8.45
N LYS A 70 -11.20 3.25 -9.55
CA LYS A 70 -10.90 2.10 -10.41
C LYS A 70 -9.49 2.15 -11.00
N GLU A 71 -8.95 3.36 -11.19
CA GLU A 71 -7.60 3.57 -11.73
C GLU A 71 -6.52 3.09 -10.77
N MET A 72 -6.80 3.10 -9.47
CA MET A 72 -5.87 2.63 -8.44
C MET A 72 -5.84 1.11 -8.30
N VAL A 73 -6.91 0.43 -8.72
CA VAL A 73 -7.07 -1.01 -8.46
C VAL A 73 -5.95 -1.86 -9.07
N PRO A 74 -5.56 -1.67 -10.36
CA PRO A 74 -4.48 -2.47 -10.93
C PRO A 74 -3.17 -2.34 -10.17
N ASP A 75 -2.79 -1.13 -9.79
CA ASP A 75 -1.55 -0.88 -9.05
C ASP A 75 -1.60 -1.47 -7.64
N LEU A 76 -2.75 -1.35 -6.99
CA LEU A 76 -2.96 -1.92 -5.66
C LEU A 76 -2.91 -3.45 -5.68
N LEU A 77 -3.52 -4.08 -6.69
CA LEU A 77 -3.46 -5.53 -6.85
C LEU A 77 -2.05 -6.01 -7.18
N ALA A 78 -1.32 -5.28 -8.03
CA ALA A 78 0.07 -5.60 -8.36
C ALA A 78 0.95 -5.50 -7.11
N LEU A 79 0.77 -4.47 -6.30
CA LEU A 79 1.48 -4.34 -5.03
C LEU A 79 1.12 -5.49 -4.09
N TRP A 80 -0.16 -5.81 -3.97
CA TRP A 80 -0.62 -6.92 -3.13
C TRP A 80 0.03 -8.24 -3.53
N GLU A 81 0.07 -8.54 -4.83
CA GLU A 81 0.71 -9.76 -5.34
C GLU A 81 2.21 -9.78 -5.03
N THR A 82 2.89 -8.64 -5.14
CA THR A 82 4.31 -8.52 -4.80
C THR A 82 4.54 -8.79 -3.31
N LEU A 83 3.70 -8.22 -2.45
CA LEU A 83 3.79 -8.43 -1.00
C LEU A 83 3.53 -9.89 -0.63
N GLU A 84 2.51 -10.51 -1.23
CA GLU A 84 2.17 -11.91 -0.97
C GLU A 84 3.29 -12.86 -1.42
N SER A 85 3.78 -12.71 -2.65
CA SER A 85 4.84 -13.59 -3.17
C SER A 85 6.17 -13.37 -2.47
N GLY A 86 6.47 -12.15 -2.06
CA GLY A 86 7.67 -11.81 -1.30
C GLY A 86 7.55 -12.08 0.19
N ARG A 87 6.38 -12.47 0.68
CA ARG A 87 6.09 -12.62 2.10
C ARG A 87 6.47 -11.37 2.89
N ILE A 88 5.98 -10.22 2.40
CA ILE A 88 6.27 -8.92 3.00
C ILE A 88 5.01 -8.43 3.72
N GLU A 89 5.17 -8.12 4.99
CA GLU A 89 4.11 -7.52 5.81
C GLU A 89 4.39 -6.04 6.02
N ILE A 90 3.35 -5.22 5.86
CA ILE A 90 3.43 -3.77 6.06
C ILE A 90 2.90 -3.42 7.45
N ASP A 91 3.67 -2.66 8.19
CA ASP A 91 3.21 -1.97 9.39
C ASP A 91 3.23 -0.47 9.12
N ILE A 92 2.08 0.19 9.27
CA ILE A 92 1.97 1.63 9.08
C ILE A 92 2.41 2.32 10.37
N GLU A 93 3.60 2.89 10.38
CA GLU A 93 4.12 3.58 11.56
C GLU A 93 3.58 5.00 11.66
N ASP A 94 3.53 5.72 10.54
CA ASP A 94 3.02 7.08 10.50
C ASP A 94 2.23 7.29 9.21
N VAL A 95 0.92 7.45 9.36
CA VAL A 95 0.01 7.67 8.24
C VAL A 95 0.32 8.99 7.53
N VAL A 96 0.46 10.07 8.28
CA VAL A 96 0.68 11.41 7.72
C VAL A 96 2.03 11.53 7.05
N GLY A 97 3.08 11.04 7.72
CA GLY A 97 4.44 11.02 7.19
C GLY A 97 4.71 9.91 6.18
N ARG A 98 3.73 9.04 5.95
CA ARG A 98 3.85 7.87 5.06
C ARG A 98 5.11 7.08 5.35
N LYS A 99 5.29 6.76 6.62
CA LYS A 99 6.38 5.93 7.11
C LYS A 99 5.86 4.53 7.36
N PHE A 100 6.53 3.55 6.80
CA PHE A 100 6.15 2.14 6.87
C PHE A 100 7.30 1.30 7.34
N ASN A 101 7.02 0.32 8.20
CA ASN A 101 7.94 -0.75 8.52
C ASN A 101 7.59 -1.97 7.69
N LEU A 102 8.60 -2.62 7.15
CA LEU A 102 8.44 -3.80 6.30
C LEU A 102 9.06 -5.00 6.99
N TYR A 103 8.28 -6.06 7.12
CA TYR A 103 8.73 -7.31 7.70
C TYR A 103 8.76 -8.37 6.62
N TYR A 104 9.91 -9.05 6.48
CA TYR A 104 10.14 -10.06 5.46
C TYR A 104 10.14 -11.43 6.11
N TRP A 105 9.22 -12.28 5.71
CA TRP A 105 9.07 -13.63 6.23
C TRP A 105 9.58 -14.64 5.21
N ASN A 106 10.42 -15.52 5.65
CA ASN A 106 10.96 -16.59 4.77
C ASN A 106 10.15 -17.86 4.89
#